data_af50e5d228b5de65813c3dd75b69e363
#
_entry.id   af50e5d228b5de65813c3dd75b69e363
#
_cell.length_a   1.000
_cell.length_b   1.000
_cell.length_c   1.000
_cell.angle_alpha   90.00
_cell.angle_beta   90.00
_cell.angle_gamma   90.00
#
_symmetry.space_group_name_H-M   'P 1'
#
loop_
_entity.id
_entity.type
_entity.pdbx_description
1 polymer ?
#
loop_
_entity_poly.entity_id
_entity_poly.type
_entity_poly.pdbx_seq_one_letter_code
_entity_poly.pdbx_strand_id
1 'polypeptide(L)'
;PYLLKSAGVEADQYSVDAYMRGSSFIYGAQIGGSYAINDMFSVYGGFRLNIVNNGYEGHLRNIMFNPKHTLNPTGNMISAQSFFTDAANLAKGTALQLNSYIEAGVGSYTVGQLIAAGQMTQAMANQLGAGLNIKPEDFAAMQLEQVQGAYVLAGQNYENNAKNVADKNLDSSQSGWGISPILGLNFSYGNLNVGMKYEFRTSLNVENKTKIDDTGLFGDGV
;
A
#
# COMPACT_ATOMS: atom_id res chain seq x y z
N PRO A 1 2.45 12.16 -0.77
CA PRO A 1 3.71 12.86 -1.04
C PRO A 1 4.90 11.91 -1.18
N TYR A 2 5.06 10.95 -0.24
CA TYR A 2 6.23 10.07 -0.23
C TYR A 2 6.33 9.17 -1.48
N LEU A 3 5.23 8.52 -1.86
CA LEU A 3 5.18 7.66 -3.05
C LEU A 3 5.50 8.42 -4.35
N LEU A 4 4.97 9.62 -4.51
CA LEU A 4 5.22 10.44 -5.69
C LEU A 4 6.67 10.93 -5.73
N LYS A 5 7.24 11.28 -4.58
CA LYS A 5 8.64 11.67 -4.48
C LYS A 5 9.59 10.50 -4.73
N SER A 6 9.25 9.29 -4.27
CA SER A 6 10.05 8.08 -4.53
C SER A 6 10.02 7.65 -6.00
N ALA A 7 8.98 8.04 -6.75
CA ALA A 7 8.87 7.84 -8.18
C ALA A 7 9.73 8.82 -9.02
N GLY A 8 10.45 9.74 -8.37
CA GLY A 8 11.31 10.72 -9.05
C GLY A 8 10.57 11.81 -9.82
N VAL A 9 9.27 11.97 -9.58
CA VAL A 9 8.44 12.99 -10.26
C VAL A 9 8.15 14.14 -9.29
N GLU A 10 8.58 15.34 -9.64
CA GLU A 10 8.26 16.55 -8.86
C GLU A 10 6.82 16.98 -9.11
N ALA A 11 6.13 17.37 -8.04
CA ALA A 11 4.80 17.93 -8.08
C ALA A 11 4.61 18.92 -6.93
N ASP A 12 3.86 19.99 -7.17
CA ASP A 12 3.57 21.02 -6.16
C ASP A 12 2.30 20.70 -5.37
N GLN A 13 1.35 20.00 -5.99
CA GLN A 13 0.04 19.69 -5.41
C GLN A 13 -0.32 18.22 -5.62
N TYR A 14 -1.07 17.70 -4.67
CA TYR A 14 -1.69 16.39 -4.78
C TYR A 14 -3.05 16.39 -4.07
N SER A 15 -3.93 15.52 -4.49
CA SER A 15 -5.20 15.27 -3.84
C SER A 15 -5.48 13.77 -3.81
N VAL A 16 -6.19 13.32 -2.80
CA VAL A 16 -6.59 11.94 -2.64
C VAL A 16 -7.94 11.90 -1.92
N ASP A 17 -8.84 11.06 -2.41
CA ASP A 17 -10.06 10.71 -1.72
C ASP A 17 -9.77 9.49 -0.83
N ALA A 18 -9.75 9.72 0.49
CA ALA A 18 -9.43 8.72 1.48
C ALA A 18 -10.54 8.61 2.52
N TYR A 19 -11.05 7.42 2.71
CA TYR A 19 -12.05 7.10 3.70
C TYR A 19 -11.65 5.86 4.50
N MET A 20 -11.88 5.86 5.79
CA MET A 20 -11.72 4.69 6.64
C MET A 20 -12.77 4.70 7.75
N ARG A 21 -13.42 3.58 7.94
CA ARG A 21 -14.37 3.33 9.03
C ARG A 21 -14.03 2.02 9.71
N GLY A 22 -14.00 2.04 11.03
CA GLY A 22 -13.89 0.86 11.88
C GLY A 22 -15.08 0.75 12.81
N SER A 23 -15.56 -0.46 13.01
CA SER A 23 -16.55 -0.80 14.03
C SER A 23 -16.05 -1.98 14.85
N SER A 24 -16.25 -1.91 16.17
CA SER A 24 -15.88 -3.00 17.08
C SER A 24 -17.01 -3.22 18.07
N PHE A 25 -17.52 -4.43 18.08
CA PHE A 25 -18.56 -4.87 19.02
C PHE A 25 -18.06 -6.06 19.80
N ILE A 26 -18.12 -5.94 21.13
CA ILE A 26 -17.80 -7.03 22.05
C ILE A 26 -19.03 -7.26 22.94
N TYR A 27 -19.62 -8.41 22.77
CA TYR A 27 -20.74 -8.85 23.59
C TYR A 27 -20.27 -9.83 24.64
N GLY A 28 -20.65 -9.61 25.92
CA GLY A 28 -20.30 -10.49 27.02
C GLY A 28 -21.57 -11.03 27.73
N ALA A 29 -21.74 -12.33 27.74
CA ALA A 29 -22.74 -13.00 28.56
C ALA A 29 -22.03 -13.71 29.73
N GLN A 30 -22.46 -13.44 30.96
CA GLN A 30 -21.85 -14.01 32.19
C GLN A 30 -22.85 -14.87 32.93
N ILE A 31 -22.39 -16.04 33.37
CA ILE A 31 -23.13 -16.91 34.28
C ILE A 31 -22.21 -17.36 35.40
N GLY A 32 -22.77 -17.49 36.62
CA GLY A 32 -22.03 -17.97 37.78
C GLY A 32 -22.90 -18.09 38.98
N GLY A 33 -22.34 -18.60 40.07
CA GLY A 33 -22.99 -18.76 41.31
C GLY A 33 -22.14 -18.28 42.50
N SER A 34 -22.77 -17.86 43.54
CA SER A 34 -22.12 -17.52 44.83
C SER A 34 -22.49 -18.50 45.90
N TYR A 35 -21.54 -18.76 46.79
CA TYR A 35 -21.72 -19.61 47.97
C TYR A 35 -21.26 -18.87 49.22
N ALA A 36 -22.15 -18.77 50.22
CA ALA A 36 -21.82 -18.20 51.50
C ALA A 36 -21.08 -19.25 52.36
N ILE A 37 -19.83 -18.95 52.70
CA ILE A 37 -19.00 -19.80 53.57
C ILE A 37 -19.47 -19.64 55.00
N ASN A 38 -19.79 -18.40 55.39
CA ASN A 38 -20.36 -18.00 56.66
C ASN A 38 -21.07 -16.64 56.51
N ASP A 39 -21.57 -16.07 57.64
CA ASP A 39 -22.29 -14.79 57.62
C ASP A 39 -21.44 -13.60 57.14
N MET A 40 -20.12 -13.72 57.14
CA MET A 40 -19.19 -12.64 56.72
C MET A 40 -18.57 -12.87 55.38
N PHE A 41 -18.37 -14.11 54.94
CA PHE A 41 -17.64 -14.43 53.72
C PHE A 41 -18.47 -15.22 52.72
N SER A 42 -18.44 -14.79 51.48
CA SER A 42 -18.94 -15.54 50.34
C SER A 42 -17.98 -15.55 49.19
N VAL A 43 -18.00 -16.62 48.42
CA VAL A 43 -17.20 -16.79 47.19
C VAL A 43 -18.13 -16.84 46.00
N TYR A 44 -17.63 -16.35 44.87
CA TYR A 44 -18.29 -16.41 43.57
C TYR A 44 -17.41 -17.15 42.57
N GLY A 45 -18.02 -18.02 41.81
CA GLY A 45 -17.37 -18.67 40.65
C GLY A 45 -18.27 -18.57 39.44
N GLY A 46 -17.68 -18.29 38.30
CA GLY A 46 -18.43 -18.17 37.05
C GLY A 46 -17.53 -18.05 35.83
N PHE A 47 -18.15 -17.84 34.71
CA PHE A 47 -17.45 -17.57 33.45
C PHE A 47 -18.24 -16.58 32.62
N ARG A 48 -17.51 -15.87 31.76
CA ARG A 48 -18.05 -14.96 30.74
C ARG A 48 -17.74 -15.49 29.38
N LEU A 49 -18.76 -15.61 28.51
CA LEU A 49 -18.63 -15.80 27.10
C LEU A 49 -18.48 -14.42 26.46
N ASN A 50 -17.38 -14.19 25.74
CA ASN A 50 -17.14 -12.98 24.97
C ASN A 50 -17.28 -13.31 23.49
N ILE A 51 -18.06 -12.52 22.77
CA ILE A 51 -18.26 -12.61 21.32
C ILE A 51 -17.76 -11.29 20.74
N VAL A 52 -16.80 -11.37 19.80
CA VAL A 52 -16.19 -10.20 19.15
C VAL A 52 -16.63 -10.17 17.69
N ASN A 53 -17.03 -8.99 17.24
CA ASN A 53 -17.33 -8.73 15.85
C ASN A 53 -16.80 -7.36 15.48
N ASN A 54 -15.74 -7.33 14.64
CA ASN A 54 -15.11 -6.12 14.16
C ASN A 54 -15.29 -6.02 12.66
N GLY A 55 -15.49 -4.80 12.15
CA GLY A 55 -15.53 -4.50 10.73
C GLY A 55 -14.66 -3.30 10.42
N TYR A 56 -13.93 -3.36 9.32
CA TYR A 56 -13.11 -2.28 8.81
C TYR A 56 -13.41 -2.13 7.33
N GLU A 57 -13.78 -0.94 6.92
CA GLU A 57 -13.99 -0.59 5.53
C GLU A 57 -13.24 0.70 5.21
N GLY A 58 -12.73 0.80 4.00
CA GLY A 58 -12.03 2.00 3.60
C GLY A 58 -11.71 2.03 2.12
N HIS A 59 -11.31 3.20 1.64
CA HIS A 59 -10.79 3.35 0.30
C HIS A 59 -9.75 4.46 0.21
N LEU A 60 -8.88 4.31 -0.79
CA LEU A 60 -8.03 5.34 -1.33
C LEU A 60 -8.35 5.44 -2.81
N ARG A 61 -8.87 6.57 -3.28
CA ARG A 61 -9.31 6.75 -4.66
C ARG A 61 -8.92 8.10 -5.20
N ASN A 62 -8.98 8.23 -6.52
CA ASN A 62 -8.79 9.50 -7.19
C ASN A 62 -7.49 10.20 -6.78
N ILE A 63 -6.38 9.47 -6.75
CA ILE A 63 -5.07 10.08 -6.47
C ILE A 63 -4.70 10.96 -7.65
N MET A 64 -4.70 12.27 -7.41
CA MET A 64 -4.40 13.31 -8.41
C MET A 64 -3.16 14.08 -8.00
N PHE A 65 -2.39 14.57 -8.96
CA PHE A 65 -1.24 15.43 -8.72
C PHE A 65 -0.95 16.29 -9.96
N ASN A 66 -0.11 17.31 -9.82
CA ASN A 66 0.34 18.16 -10.93
C ASN A 66 1.83 17.90 -11.21
N PRO A 67 2.19 16.83 -11.96
CA PRO A 67 3.58 16.52 -12.23
C PRO A 67 4.26 17.59 -13.07
N LYS A 68 5.47 17.98 -12.68
CA LYS A 68 6.37 18.81 -13.51
C LYS A 68 7.07 17.92 -14.52
N HIS A 69 6.37 17.57 -15.57
CA HIS A 69 6.84 16.63 -16.58
C HIS A 69 6.33 16.98 -17.96
N THR A 70 7.06 16.58 -19.00
CA THR A 70 6.68 16.83 -20.42
C THR A 70 5.33 16.22 -20.79
N LEU A 71 4.90 15.16 -20.13
CA LEU A 71 3.55 14.58 -20.27
C LEU A 71 2.43 15.43 -19.65
N ASN A 72 2.77 16.46 -18.90
CA ASN A 72 1.83 17.41 -18.32
C ASN A 72 2.30 18.87 -18.53
N PRO A 73 2.41 19.34 -19.75
CA PRO A 73 2.97 20.67 -20.03
C PRO A 73 2.12 21.81 -19.48
N THR A 74 0.85 21.58 -19.19
CA THR A 74 -0.05 22.57 -18.63
C THR A 74 0.05 22.72 -17.10
N GLY A 75 0.72 21.77 -16.41
CA GLY A 75 0.80 21.75 -14.95
C GLY A 75 -0.54 21.51 -14.23
N ASN A 76 -1.54 21.01 -14.94
CA ASN A 76 -2.85 20.73 -14.38
C ASN A 76 -2.81 19.52 -13.43
N MET A 77 -3.81 19.44 -12.53
CA MET A 77 -4.05 18.23 -11.74
C MET A 77 -4.55 17.12 -12.66
N ILE A 78 -3.84 16.01 -12.70
CA ILE A 78 -4.18 14.82 -13.49
C ILE A 78 -4.14 13.57 -12.63
N SER A 79 -4.80 12.50 -13.07
CA SER A 79 -4.76 11.20 -12.40
C SER A 79 -3.32 10.66 -12.34
N ALA A 80 -2.87 10.32 -11.14
CA ALA A 80 -1.55 9.73 -10.96
C ALA A 80 -1.43 8.37 -11.68
N GLN A 81 -2.48 7.56 -11.64
CA GLN A 81 -2.51 6.28 -12.35
C GLN A 81 -2.39 6.47 -13.86
N SER A 82 -3.17 7.37 -14.46
CA SER A 82 -3.10 7.65 -15.90
C SER A 82 -1.72 8.15 -16.30
N PHE A 83 -1.16 9.12 -15.55
CA PHE A 83 0.18 9.63 -15.83
C PHE A 83 1.24 8.53 -15.84
N PHE A 84 1.28 7.67 -14.84
CA PHE A 84 2.27 6.59 -14.78
C PHE A 84 2.02 5.52 -15.84
N THR A 85 0.76 5.27 -16.22
CA THR A 85 0.42 4.37 -17.34
C THR A 85 0.92 4.92 -18.66
N ASP A 86 0.70 6.21 -18.93
CA ASP A 86 1.17 6.87 -20.15
C ASP A 86 2.70 6.92 -20.21
N ALA A 87 3.36 7.21 -19.09
CA ALA A 87 4.81 7.18 -18.98
C ALA A 87 5.39 5.77 -19.24
N ALA A 88 4.73 4.73 -18.70
CA ALA A 88 5.12 3.34 -18.94
C ALA A 88 4.99 2.97 -20.43
N ASN A 89 3.87 3.34 -21.05
CA ASN A 89 3.64 3.07 -22.47
C ASN A 89 4.65 3.79 -23.35
N LEU A 90 4.96 5.06 -23.04
CA LEU A 90 5.97 5.81 -23.75
C LEU A 90 7.36 5.17 -23.63
N ALA A 91 7.78 4.80 -22.42
CA ALA A 91 9.07 4.17 -22.18
C ALA A 91 9.19 2.81 -22.90
N LYS A 92 8.16 1.98 -22.82
CA LYS A 92 8.11 0.69 -23.53
C LYS A 92 8.10 0.86 -25.05
N GLY A 93 7.34 1.81 -25.58
CA GLY A 93 7.32 2.14 -27.00
C GLY A 93 8.69 2.57 -27.50
N THR A 94 9.41 3.40 -26.72
CA THR A 94 10.78 3.81 -27.01
C THR A 94 11.74 2.62 -27.00
N ALA A 95 11.64 1.74 -26.00
CA ALA A 95 12.47 0.52 -25.93
C ALA A 95 12.25 -0.39 -27.16
N LEU A 96 11.00 -0.55 -27.62
CA LEU A 96 10.68 -1.32 -28.83
C LEU A 96 11.25 -0.69 -30.09
N GLN A 97 11.22 0.64 -30.22
CA GLN A 97 11.84 1.35 -31.36
C GLN A 97 13.36 1.14 -31.36
N LEU A 98 14.02 1.21 -30.21
CA LEU A 98 15.45 0.99 -30.09
C LEU A 98 15.82 -0.46 -30.39
N ASN A 99 14.96 -1.45 -30.11
CA ASN A 99 15.21 -2.84 -30.41
C ASN A 99 15.43 -3.07 -31.93
N SER A 100 14.72 -2.35 -32.80
CA SER A 100 14.90 -2.46 -34.26
C SER A 100 16.30 -2.08 -34.70
N TYR A 101 16.93 -1.09 -34.09
CA TYR A 101 18.33 -0.72 -34.35
C TYR A 101 19.31 -1.77 -33.81
N ILE A 102 19.02 -2.38 -32.65
CA ILE A 102 19.84 -3.45 -32.07
C ILE A 102 19.83 -4.68 -33.00
N GLU A 103 18.66 -5.06 -33.50
CA GLU A 103 18.50 -6.15 -34.46
C GLU A 103 19.23 -5.88 -35.80
N ALA A 104 19.38 -4.60 -36.17
CA ALA A 104 20.21 -4.20 -37.30
C ALA A 104 21.73 -4.25 -37.02
N GLY A 105 22.15 -4.71 -35.81
CA GLY A 105 23.54 -4.95 -35.47
C GLY A 105 24.30 -3.75 -34.89
N VAL A 106 23.59 -2.67 -34.52
CA VAL A 106 24.25 -1.45 -33.97
C VAL A 106 24.11 -1.33 -32.44
N GLY A 107 23.66 -2.37 -31.76
CA GLY A 107 23.42 -2.37 -30.31
C GLY A 107 24.64 -2.08 -29.43
N SER A 108 25.82 -2.57 -29.84
CA SER A 108 27.09 -2.38 -29.14
C SER A 108 27.74 -1.02 -29.36
N TYR A 109 27.27 -0.24 -30.34
CA TYR A 109 27.79 1.11 -30.58
C TYR A 109 27.30 2.08 -29.53
N THR A 110 28.16 3.02 -29.14
CA THR A 110 27.74 4.11 -28.27
C THR A 110 26.87 5.12 -29.03
N VAL A 111 26.03 5.83 -28.29
CA VAL A 111 25.19 6.89 -28.85
C VAL A 111 26.06 7.93 -29.59
N GLY A 112 27.21 8.30 -29.03
CA GLY A 112 28.17 9.22 -29.68
C GLY A 112 28.72 8.66 -30.99
N GLN A 113 29.01 7.36 -31.10
CA GLN A 113 29.44 6.73 -32.33
C GLN A 113 28.34 6.72 -33.42
N LEU A 114 27.07 6.47 -32.99
CA LEU A 114 25.92 6.51 -33.91
C LEU A 114 25.67 7.92 -34.46
N ILE A 115 25.87 8.95 -33.63
CA ILE A 115 25.79 10.35 -34.07
C ILE A 115 26.90 10.66 -35.06
N ALA A 116 28.15 10.30 -34.76
CA ALA A 116 29.30 10.52 -35.65
C ALA A 116 29.14 9.80 -36.98
N ALA A 117 28.51 8.61 -37.00
CA ALA A 117 28.22 7.84 -38.22
C ALA A 117 26.96 8.35 -38.97
N GLY A 118 26.25 9.37 -38.48
CA GLY A 118 25.02 9.89 -39.08
C GLY A 118 23.81 8.95 -38.97
N GLN A 119 23.91 7.91 -38.16
CA GLN A 119 22.80 6.94 -37.90
C GLN A 119 21.82 7.42 -36.85
N MET A 120 22.21 8.36 -35.99
CA MET A 120 21.36 9.03 -35.02
C MET A 120 21.60 10.55 -35.07
N THR A 121 20.54 11.33 -34.95
CA THR A 121 20.69 12.78 -34.83
C THR A 121 20.96 13.20 -33.39
N GLN A 122 21.67 14.32 -33.22
CA GLN A 122 21.87 14.90 -31.87
C GLN A 122 20.55 15.21 -31.17
N ALA A 123 19.52 15.63 -31.92
CA ALA A 123 18.19 15.91 -31.37
C ALA A 123 17.53 14.64 -30.82
N MET A 124 17.61 13.51 -31.52
CA MET A 124 17.12 12.22 -31.02
C MET A 124 17.87 11.79 -29.77
N ALA A 125 19.19 11.89 -29.75
CA ALA A 125 20.01 11.55 -28.59
C ALA A 125 19.62 12.41 -27.35
N ASN A 126 19.47 13.72 -27.57
CA ASN A 126 19.06 14.62 -26.50
C ASN A 126 17.66 14.28 -25.95
N GLN A 127 16.72 13.93 -26.83
CA GLN A 127 15.36 13.51 -26.42
C GLN A 127 15.39 12.21 -25.63
N LEU A 128 16.16 11.22 -26.08
CA LEU A 128 16.32 9.95 -25.36
C LEU A 128 17.00 10.14 -24.00
N GLY A 129 18.08 10.91 -23.94
CA GLY A 129 18.77 11.21 -22.68
C GLY A 129 17.88 11.95 -21.68
N ALA A 130 17.11 12.94 -22.15
CA ALA A 130 16.16 13.68 -21.33
C ALA A 130 15.04 12.76 -20.79
N GLY A 131 14.56 11.80 -21.59
CA GLY A 131 13.54 10.83 -21.15
C GLY A 131 14.00 9.90 -20.03
N LEU A 132 15.32 9.70 -19.90
CA LEU A 132 15.95 8.93 -18.80
C LEU A 132 16.54 9.83 -17.70
N ASN A 133 16.42 11.15 -17.82
CA ASN A 133 17.05 12.13 -16.95
C ASN A 133 18.59 11.94 -16.83
N ILE A 134 19.23 11.60 -17.95
CA ILE A 134 20.68 11.40 -18.06
C ILE A 134 21.29 12.62 -18.75
N LYS A 135 22.43 13.09 -18.23
CA LYS A 135 23.15 14.22 -18.84
C LYS A 135 23.68 13.86 -20.22
N PRO A 136 23.73 14.81 -21.18
CA PRO A 136 24.16 14.55 -22.55
C PRO A 136 25.55 13.90 -22.67
N GLU A 137 26.51 14.31 -21.83
CA GLU A 137 27.88 13.77 -21.84
C GLU A 137 27.90 12.29 -21.40
N ASP A 138 27.16 11.92 -20.37
CA ASP A 138 27.06 10.55 -19.89
C ASP A 138 26.28 9.67 -20.90
N PHE A 139 25.19 10.23 -21.47
CA PHE A 139 24.34 9.55 -22.41
C PHE A 139 25.09 9.20 -23.71
N ALA A 140 25.95 10.10 -24.22
CA ALA A 140 26.75 9.86 -25.39
C ALA A 140 27.72 8.66 -25.26
N ALA A 141 28.15 8.35 -24.05
CA ALA A 141 29.02 7.23 -23.73
C ALA A 141 28.29 5.87 -23.57
N MET A 142 26.97 5.88 -23.46
CA MET A 142 26.17 4.66 -23.31
C MET A 142 26.06 3.88 -24.63
N GLN A 143 26.14 2.56 -24.55
CA GLN A 143 25.79 1.70 -25.69
C GLN A 143 24.28 1.68 -25.90
N LEU A 144 23.86 1.50 -27.15
CA LEU A 144 22.43 1.53 -27.49
C LEU A 144 21.62 0.45 -26.76
N GLU A 145 22.21 -0.74 -26.54
CA GLU A 145 21.62 -1.81 -25.71
C GLU A 145 21.40 -1.38 -24.26
N GLN A 146 22.32 -0.61 -23.68
CA GLN A 146 22.17 -0.07 -22.33
C GLN A 146 21.04 0.96 -22.27
N VAL A 147 20.92 1.82 -23.29
CA VAL A 147 19.81 2.78 -23.38
C VAL A 147 18.48 2.06 -23.50
N GLN A 148 18.40 1.05 -24.36
CA GLN A 148 17.19 0.22 -24.51
C GLN A 148 16.82 -0.46 -23.19
N GLY A 149 17.78 -1.11 -22.51
CA GLY A 149 17.57 -1.73 -21.22
C GLY A 149 17.09 -0.75 -20.14
N ALA A 150 17.64 0.50 -20.12
CA ALA A 150 17.19 1.54 -19.22
C ALA A 150 15.72 1.94 -19.47
N TYR A 151 15.29 2.02 -20.73
CA TYR A 151 13.88 2.29 -21.08
C TYR A 151 12.95 1.14 -20.71
N VAL A 152 13.39 -0.13 -20.82
CA VAL A 152 12.63 -1.29 -20.35
C VAL A 152 12.41 -1.20 -18.83
N LEU A 153 13.47 -0.92 -18.07
CA LEU A 153 13.39 -0.75 -16.62
C LEU A 153 12.51 0.44 -16.21
N ALA A 154 12.65 1.58 -16.90
CA ALA A 154 11.80 2.74 -16.66
C ALA A 154 10.32 2.41 -16.89
N GLY A 155 10.01 1.69 -17.97
CA GLY A 155 8.65 1.23 -18.27
C GLY A 155 8.07 0.34 -17.17
N GLN A 156 8.85 -0.62 -16.66
CA GLN A 156 8.46 -1.48 -15.55
C GLN A 156 8.23 -0.70 -14.24
N ASN A 157 9.12 0.24 -13.94
CA ASN A 157 9.00 1.09 -12.75
C ASN A 157 7.75 1.97 -12.82
N TYR A 158 7.44 2.55 -13.96
CA TYR A 158 6.21 3.33 -14.16
C TYR A 158 4.95 2.45 -14.05
N GLU A 159 4.95 1.24 -14.58
CA GLU A 159 3.83 0.29 -14.37
C GLU A 159 3.60 -0.04 -12.90
N ASN A 160 4.67 -0.31 -12.17
CA ASN A 160 4.57 -0.57 -10.74
C ASN A 160 4.04 0.67 -9.99
N ASN A 161 4.49 1.88 -10.37
CA ASN A 161 3.97 3.11 -9.80
C ASN A 161 2.48 3.32 -10.15
N ALA A 162 2.05 3.01 -11.38
CA ALA A 162 0.64 3.06 -11.75
C ALA A 162 -0.24 2.14 -10.89
N LYS A 163 0.23 0.91 -10.64
CA LYS A 163 -0.44 -0.03 -9.72
C LYS A 163 -0.47 0.50 -8.29
N ASN A 164 0.63 1.09 -7.82
CA ASN A 164 0.74 1.61 -6.46
C ASN A 164 -0.22 2.77 -6.17
N VAL A 165 -0.53 3.59 -7.19
CA VAL A 165 -1.44 4.74 -7.08
C VAL A 165 -2.84 4.47 -7.63
N ALA A 166 -3.13 3.24 -8.04
CA ALA A 166 -4.47 2.83 -8.44
C ALA A 166 -5.45 2.90 -7.25
N ASP A 167 -6.72 3.01 -7.55
CA ASP A 167 -7.78 2.98 -6.55
C ASP A 167 -7.72 1.69 -5.75
N LYS A 168 -7.91 1.80 -4.43
CA LYS A 168 -7.85 0.69 -3.48
C LYS A 168 -9.07 0.69 -2.58
N ASN A 169 -9.66 -0.49 -2.40
CA ASN A 169 -10.74 -0.71 -1.45
C ASN A 169 -10.32 -1.77 -0.45
N LEU A 170 -10.65 -1.53 0.81
CA LEU A 170 -10.47 -2.45 1.91
C LEU A 170 -11.84 -2.80 2.50
N ASP A 171 -12.12 -4.08 2.60
CA ASP A 171 -13.23 -4.62 3.37
C ASP A 171 -12.70 -5.78 4.21
N SER A 172 -12.71 -5.61 5.53
CA SER A 172 -12.21 -6.60 6.47
C SER A 172 -13.20 -6.81 7.59
N SER A 173 -13.49 -8.06 7.89
CA SER A 173 -14.29 -8.45 9.03
C SER A 173 -13.54 -9.46 9.89
N GLN A 174 -13.66 -9.28 11.21
CA GLN A 174 -13.10 -10.18 12.20
C GLN A 174 -14.24 -10.62 13.11
N SER A 175 -14.39 -11.91 13.28
CA SER A 175 -15.34 -12.49 14.22
C SER A 175 -14.67 -13.53 15.10
N GLY A 176 -15.04 -13.60 16.35
CA GLY A 176 -14.46 -14.56 17.28
C GLY A 176 -15.24 -14.68 18.57
N TRP A 177 -14.88 -15.69 19.34
CA TRP A 177 -15.43 -15.88 20.67
C TRP A 177 -14.38 -16.44 21.63
N GLY A 178 -14.63 -16.28 22.92
CA GLY A 178 -13.76 -16.83 23.95
C GLY A 178 -14.43 -16.83 25.31
N ILE A 179 -13.87 -17.57 26.24
CA ILE A 179 -14.38 -17.73 27.60
C ILE A 179 -13.37 -17.18 28.59
N SER A 180 -13.86 -16.39 29.56
CA SER A 180 -13.08 -15.88 30.70
C SER A 180 -13.62 -16.50 31.99
N PRO A 181 -12.86 -17.30 32.71
CA PRO A 181 -13.23 -17.68 34.10
C PRO A 181 -13.23 -16.46 35.02
N ILE A 182 -14.09 -16.50 36.01
CA ILE A 182 -14.26 -15.40 36.98
C ILE A 182 -14.30 -16.00 38.38
N LEU A 183 -13.53 -15.41 39.28
CA LEU A 183 -13.59 -15.68 40.71
C LEU A 183 -13.91 -14.38 41.46
N GLY A 184 -14.69 -14.48 42.50
CA GLY A 184 -15.03 -13.36 43.36
C GLY A 184 -14.99 -13.76 44.85
N LEU A 185 -14.71 -12.78 45.67
CA LEU A 185 -14.77 -12.88 47.11
C LEU A 185 -15.56 -11.67 47.64
N ASN A 186 -16.47 -11.92 48.58
CA ASN A 186 -17.18 -10.86 49.26
C ASN A 186 -17.02 -11.03 50.77
N PHE A 187 -16.75 -9.90 51.44
CA PHE A 187 -16.69 -9.79 52.87
C PHE A 187 -17.75 -8.80 53.35
N SER A 188 -18.57 -9.20 54.30
CA SER A 188 -19.64 -8.37 54.88
C SER A 188 -19.58 -8.41 56.41
N TYR A 189 -19.50 -7.25 57.06
CA TYR A 189 -19.49 -7.12 58.50
C TYR A 189 -20.21 -5.83 58.90
N GLY A 190 -21.33 -5.96 59.63
CA GLY A 190 -22.17 -4.83 59.97
C GLY A 190 -22.64 -4.07 58.75
N ASN A 191 -22.27 -2.79 58.67
CA ASN A 191 -22.60 -1.93 57.52
C ASN A 191 -21.51 -1.91 56.45
N LEU A 192 -20.42 -2.65 56.63
CA LEU A 192 -19.31 -2.73 55.66
C LEU A 192 -19.50 -3.94 54.76
N ASN A 193 -19.43 -3.69 53.46
CA ASN A 193 -19.40 -4.73 52.41
C ASN A 193 -18.27 -4.46 51.45
N VAL A 194 -17.34 -5.42 51.27
CA VAL A 194 -16.18 -5.34 50.39
C VAL A 194 -16.22 -6.52 49.46
N GLY A 195 -16.36 -6.23 48.15
CA GLY A 195 -16.31 -7.22 47.09
C GLY A 195 -15.03 -7.12 46.29
N MET A 196 -14.41 -8.26 45.98
CA MET A 196 -13.29 -8.39 45.03
C MET A 196 -13.67 -9.36 43.93
N LYS A 197 -13.27 -9.02 42.72
CA LYS A 197 -13.49 -9.85 41.55
C LYS A 197 -12.19 -9.96 40.75
N TYR A 198 -11.85 -11.16 40.34
CA TYR A 198 -10.76 -11.42 39.42
C TYR A 198 -11.30 -12.15 38.20
N GLU A 199 -11.07 -11.57 37.05
CA GLU A 199 -11.41 -12.12 35.71
C GLU A 199 -10.14 -12.59 35.06
N PHE A 200 -10.07 -13.87 34.74
CA PHE A 200 -8.91 -14.46 34.08
C PHE A 200 -8.84 -14.01 32.63
N ARG A 201 -7.66 -14.12 32.05
CA ARG A 201 -7.40 -13.78 30.67
C ARG A 201 -8.29 -14.59 29.73
N THR A 202 -8.96 -13.91 28.82
CA THR A 202 -9.72 -14.53 27.72
C THR A 202 -8.78 -14.95 26.60
N SER A 203 -8.88 -16.21 26.17
CA SER A 203 -8.31 -16.63 24.90
C SER A 203 -9.40 -16.49 23.84
N LEU A 204 -9.21 -15.60 22.88
CA LEU A 204 -10.14 -15.35 21.76
C LEU A 204 -9.65 -16.12 20.53
N ASN A 205 -10.52 -16.95 19.98
CA ASN A 205 -10.34 -17.49 18.64
C ASN A 205 -10.97 -16.50 17.66
N VAL A 206 -10.15 -15.82 16.88
CA VAL A 206 -10.59 -14.79 15.95
C VAL A 206 -10.31 -15.26 14.52
N GLU A 207 -11.35 -15.30 13.71
CA GLU A 207 -11.23 -15.47 12.25
C GLU A 207 -11.18 -14.08 11.60
N ASN A 208 -10.24 -13.92 10.68
CA ASN A 208 -10.08 -12.71 9.88
C ASN A 208 -10.46 -13.00 8.43
N LYS A 209 -11.39 -12.21 7.87
CA LYS A 209 -11.76 -12.25 6.46
C LYS A 209 -11.51 -10.86 5.88
N THR A 210 -10.43 -10.75 5.13
CA THR A 210 -10.03 -9.49 4.50
C THR A 210 -10.14 -9.62 2.99
N LYS A 211 -10.82 -8.67 2.36
CA LYS A 211 -10.79 -8.45 0.92
C LYS A 211 -10.11 -7.12 0.68
N ILE A 212 -8.99 -7.15 0.00
CA ILE A 212 -8.29 -5.97 -0.46
C ILE A 212 -8.36 -6.02 -1.98
N ASP A 213 -9.01 -5.03 -2.57
CA ASP A 213 -8.94 -4.78 -4.00
C ASP A 213 -7.69 -3.92 -4.24
N ASP A 214 -6.56 -4.57 -4.17
CA ASP A 214 -5.24 -3.97 -4.33
C ASP A 214 -4.42 -4.76 -5.34
N THR A 215 -4.20 -4.18 -6.49
CA THR A 215 -3.42 -4.79 -7.57
C THR A 215 -1.92 -4.54 -7.45
N GLY A 216 -1.42 -3.92 -6.37
CA GLY A 216 -0.03 -3.45 -6.43
C GLY A 216 0.84 -3.46 -5.20
N LEU A 217 0.35 -3.09 -4.01
CA LEU A 217 1.25 -2.80 -2.89
C LEU A 217 1.39 -3.94 -1.87
N PHE A 218 0.38 -4.78 -1.73
CA PHE A 218 0.33 -5.78 -0.67
C PHE A 218 0.28 -7.23 -1.19
N GLY A 219 0.44 -7.42 -2.51
CA GLY A 219 0.41 -8.73 -3.13
C GLY A 219 -0.98 -9.38 -3.09
N ASP A 220 -1.16 -10.40 -3.89
CA ASP A 220 -2.38 -11.19 -3.93
C ASP A 220 -2.61 -11.86 -2.57
N GLY A 221 -3.45 -11.25 -1.78
CA GLY A 221 -4.15 -11.82 -0.64
C GLY A 221 -3.35 -12.67 0.34
N VAL A 222 -3.06 -12.15 1.51
CA VAL A 222 -2.86 -12.97 2.71
C VAL A 222 -4.17 -13.08 3.47
#